data_4af6fd5a2d4f932a0777ceb1a19d5dcb
#
_entry.id   4af6fd5a2d4f932a0777ceb1a19d5dcb
#
_cell.length_a   1.000
_cell.length_b   1.000
_cell.length_c   1.000
_cell.angle_alpha   90.00
_cell.angle_beta   90.00
_cell.angle_gamma   90.00
#
_symmetry.space_group_name_H-M   'P 1'
#
loop_
_entity.id
_entity.type
_entity.pdbx_description
1 polymer ?
#
loop_
_entity_poly.entity_id
_entity_poly.type
_entity_poly.pdbx_seq_one_letter_code
_entity_poly.pdbx_strand_id
1 'polypeptide(L)'
;MSSGPRSVLIVSLFCLLMLAKGLPLVAQEIPQSPGGAGGQTPAAVEADVCVYGGTSAGVVAAIQAGRMGKSAMLLEPGRHLGGMTAGGLSAVDIGDPRSVGGIAREYFTRLAAVYGKKLAWDRPFDGQGGGPATGGAFAIEPHRAERLFNEMVREAKVAVYLQSPMAAVTRQGRRLTAIRTEDGRLFSARVFLDATYEGDLMAAAGVSYTLEREGNAKYGETYNGIHYSDKYEPRLDHKKPGPNGRTPSGQGVWDRDLPLDPFVVPGDPASGLLPLVQAGEPGKPGDPAPGVQAYCYRLCLTTAADRLPIAPPPDYDPRRYELVARFIAACQAIGDEMDLRWFSKHDPLPNEKWDFNTATFGANLPGASWEWPEASYRRRAEIAKEHENYHRGLLHFLATDPRVPAKVREDIRRFGLPRDEFTDNGGWPHQLYVREARRMVSDLVMTEHHTFGRLAAVHPIALGSYGTDTHEIRRIVKDGVVAREGKTATGRGGAPPYGIGYGAIVPKAAECENLLVTCAVSASHTAYSSIRMEPVFMAIAQSAATAACLAIDDNVPLQQVDYDRLRKRLLADRQVLEWTAGQ
;
A
#
# COMPACT_ATOMS: atom_id res chain seq x y z
N MET A 1 6.37 50.83 -52.50
CA MET A 1 5.88 49.98 -53.59
C MET A 1 5.57 48.64 -52.92
N SER A 2 4.36 48.39 -52.57
CA SER A 2 3.29 47.56 -53.14
C SER A 2 3.78 46.07 -53.20
N SER A 3 3.16 45.08 -52.69
CA SER A 3 1.78 44.76 -52.39
C SER A 3 1.73 43.39 -51.67
N GLY A 4 0.79 43.20 -50.76
CA GLY A 4 0.45 41.87 -50.20
C GLY A 4 -0.51 41.12 -51.14
N PRO A 5 -1.46 40.34 -50.64
CA PRO A 5 -1.39 39.00 -50.00
C PRO A 5 -2.13 37.93 -50.83
N ARG A 6 -2.21 36.67 -50.37
CA ARG A 6 -3.40 35.80 -50.62
C ARG A 6 -3.31 34.42 -49.93
N SER A 7 -4.32 34.16 -49.19
CA SER A 7 -4.78 32.86 -48.64
C SER A 7 -5.17 31.87 -49.74
N VAL A 8 -5.01 30.56 -49.51
CA VAL A 8 -5.93 29.56 -50.02
C VAL A 8 -5.99 28.37 -49.08
N LEU A 9 -7.18 28.07 -48.68
CA LEU A 9 -7.77 26.93 -47.98
C LEU A 9 -7.96 25.78 -49.00
N ILE A 10 -7.67 24.52 -48.66
CA ILE A 10 -8.35 23.37 -49.29
C ILE A 10 -8.51 22.24 -48.26
N VAL A 11 -9.76 21.84 -48.14
CA VAL A 11 -10.39 20.73 -47.46
C VAL A 11 -10.44 19.52 -48.40
N SER A 12 -10.36 18.29 -47.85
CA SER A 12 -11.11 17.07 -48.25
C SER A 12 -10.44 15.84 -47.67
N LEU A 13 -11.07 15.11 -46.78
CA LEU A 13 -12.16 14.13 -46.88
C LEU A 13 -11.81 12.87 -47.68
N PHE A 14 -11.59 11.75 -46.97
CA PHE A 14 -12.09 10.44 -47.42
C PHE A 14 -12.28 9.49 -46.24
N CYS A 15 -13.54 9.14 -46.03
CA CYS A 15 -14.04 7.98 -45.25
C CYS A 15 -13.95 6.71 -46.12
N LEU A 16 -13.66 5.54 -45.52
CA LEU A 16 -14.45 4.32 -45.76
C LEU A 16 -14.15 3.23 -44.73
N LEU A 17 -15.17 2.91 -44.02
CA LEU A 17 -15.72 1.68 -43.42
C LEU A 17 -14.96 0.37 -43.63
N MET A 18 -14.79 -0.39 -42.51
CA MET A 18 -15.13 -1.81 -42.44
C MET A 18 -15.63 -2.14 -41.02
N LEU A 19 -16.84 -2.72 -41.00
CA LEU A 19 -17.52 -3.23 -39.82
C LEU A 19 -16.94 -4.58 -39.37
N ALA A 20 -16.69 -4.75 -38.08
CA ALA A 20 -16.72 -6.04 -37.42
C ALA A 20 -17.48 -5.89 -36.09
N LYS A 21 -18.55 -6.66 -36.00
CA LYS A 21 -19.53 -6.64 -34.91
C LYS A 21 -18.90 -7.19 -33.61
N GLY A 22 -18.73 -6.35 -32.60
CA GLY A 22 -18.57 -6.74 -31.21
C GLY A 22 -19.60 -6.00 -30.38
N LEU A 23 -20.42 -6.75 -29.62
CA LEU A 23 -21.51 -6.24 -28.78
C LEU A 23 -20.95 -5.23 -27.76
N PRO A 24 -21.58 -4.07 -27.59
CA PRO A 24 -21.13 -3.09 -26.59
C PRO A 24 -21.55 -3.53 -25.19
N LEU A 25 -20.59 -3.53 -24.26
CA LEU A 25 -20.88 -3.41 -22.84
C LEU A 25 -21.68 -2.12 -22.65
N VAL A 26 -22.89 -2.25 -22.16
CA VAL A 26 -23.74 -1.11 -21.80
C VAL A 26 -23.09 -0.42 -20.60
N ALA A 27 -22.33 0.62 -20.85
CA ALA A 27 -22.05 1.63 -19.84
C ALA A 27 -23.37 2.34 -19.54
N GLN A 28 -23.88 2.23 -18.32
CA GLN A 28 -24.97 3.09 -17.88
C GLN A 28 -24.49 4.54 -17.96
N GLU A 29 -25.06 5.32 -18.86
CA GLU A 29 -24.87 6.76 -18.93
C GLU A 29 -25.32 7.38 -17.61
N ILE A 30 -24.38 8.07 -16.96
CA ILE A 30 -24.69 8.96 -15.83
C ILE A 30 -25.38 10.19 -16.44
N PRO A 31 -26.60 10.56 -15.99
CA PRO A 31 -27.26 11.76 -16.49
C PRO A 31 -26.41 12.99 -16.23
N GLN A 32 -26.05 13.71 -17.27
CA GLN A 32 -25.46 15.06 -17.15
C GLN A 32 -26.54 16.00 -16.59
N SER A 33 -26.25 16.61 -15.45
CA SER A 33 -27.15 17.62 -14.87
C SER A 33 -27.16 18.88 -15.73
N PRO A 34 -28.34 19.42 -16.08
CA PRO A 34 -28.43 20.71 -16.74
C PRO A 34 -28.01 21.82 -15.77
N GLY A 35 -27.13 22.70 -16.20
CA GLY A 35 -26.80 23.93 -15.50
C GLY A 35 -28.04 24.79 -15.31
N GLY A 36 -28.46 24.99 -14.06
CA GLY A 36 -29.57 25.84 -13.67
C GLY A 36 -29.26 26.51 -12.35
N ALA A 37 -29.14 27.81 -12.35
CA ALA A 37 -29.04 28.67 -11.16
C ALA A 37 -30.32 28.56 -10.32
N GLY A 38 -30.19 28.00 -9.13
CA GLY A 38 -31.27 27.93 -8.14
C GLY A 38 -30.79 27.07 -6.98
N GLY A 39 -30.38 27.69 -5.86
CA GLY A 39 -29.74 27.03 -4.73
C GLY A 39 -30.63 26.05 -3.96
N GLN A 40 -30.81 24.87 -4.49
CA GLN A 40 -31.20 23.69 -3.69
C GLN A 40 -29.95 22.89 -3.39
N THR A 41 -29.63 22.78 -2.11
CA THR A 41 -28.61 21.80 -1.64
C THR A 41 -29.00 20.44 -2.20
N PRO A 42 -28.09 19.72 -2.91
CA PRO A 42 -28.41 18.38 -3.40
C PRO A 42 -28.89 17.51 -2.25
N ALA A 43 -29.95 16.73 -2.46
CA ALA A 43 -30.42 15.79 -1.46
C ALA A 43 -29.28 14.83 -1.09
N ALA A 44 -29.06 14.64 0.21
CA ALA A 44 -28.02 13.75 0.68
C ALA A 44 -28.35 12.30 0.31
N VAL A 45 -27.35 11.56 -0.11
CA VAL A 45 -27.43 10.09 -0.19
C VAL A 45 -27.29 9.54 1.23
N GLU A 46 -28.25 8.74 1.66
CA GLU A 46 -28.31 8.24 3.05
C GLU A 46 -28.09 6.74 3.11
N ALA A 47 -27.36 6.29 4.14
CA ALA A 47 -27.19 4.89 4.49
C ALA A 47 -27.00 4.72 6.00
N ASP A 48 -27.10 3.48 6.51
CA ASP A 48 -26.74 3.17 7.89
C ASP A 48 -25.21 3.30 8.09
N VAL A 49 -24.44 2.80 7.12
CA VAL A 49 -22.98 2.75 7.18
C VAL A 49 -22.38 3.40 5.92
N CYS A 50 -21.50 4.37 6.12
CA CYS A 50 -20.70 4.97 5.06
C CYS A 50 -19.23 4.59 5.24
N VAL A 51 -18.65 3.92 4.26
CA VAL A 51 -17.23 3.57 4.19
C VAL A 51 -16.54 4.53 3.23
N TYR A 52 -15.49 5.20 3.67
CA TYR A 52 -14.65 6.08 2.87
C TYR A 52 -13.28 5.44 2.61
N GLY A 53 -12.95 5.24 1.33
CA GLY A 53 -11.78 4.51 0.84
C GLY A 53 -12.13 3.11 0.35
N GLY A 54 -12.03 2.89 -0.98
CA GLY A 54 -12.28 1.62 -1.66
C GLY A 54 -11.10 0.64 -1.59
N THR A 55 -10.27 0.71 -0.55
CA THR A 55 -9.19 -0.25 -0.30
C THR A 55 -9.75 -1.65 -0.06
N SER A 56 -8.89 -2.67 0.05
CA SER A 56 -9.34 -4.01 0.43
C SER A 56 -10.10 -4.02 1.75
N ALA A 57 -9.68 -3.19 2.71
CA ALA A 57 -10.38 -2.97 3.97
C ALA A 57 -11.78 -2.37 3.76
N GLY A 58 -11.87 -1.28 2.98
CA GLY A 58 -13.15 -0.62 2.75
C GLY A 58 -14.16 -1.51 2.02
N VAL A 59 -13.70 -2.25 1.03
CA VAL A 59 -14.53 -3.24 0.33
C VAL A 59 -15.07 -4.29 1.32
N VAL A 60 -14.20 -4.86 2.17
CA VAL A 60 -14.60 -5.87 3.16
C VAL A 60 -15.54 -5.30 4.21
N ALA A 61 -15.30 -4.07 4.69
CA ALA A 61 -16.19 -3.39 5.63
C ALA A 61 -17.61 -3.21 5.06
N ALA A 62 -17.69 -2.71 3.82
CA ALA A 62 -18.97 -2.49 3.14
C ALA A 62 -19.73 -3.81 2.90
N ILE A 63 -19.01 -4.88 2.48
CA ILE A 63 -19.58 -6.22 2.32
C ILE A 63 -20.14 -6.74 3.65
N GLN A 64 -19.40 -6.61 4.76
CA GLN A 64 -19.86 -7.07 6.07
C GLN A 64 -21.11 -6.34 6.52
N ALA A 65 -21.14 -5.00 6.36
CA ALA A 65 -22.33 -4.21 6.72
C ALA A 65 -23.55 -4.64 5.90
N GLY A 66 -23.42 -4.84 4.58
CA GLY A 66 -24.48 -5.35 3.72
C GLY A 66 -24.94 -6.77 4.11
N ARG A 67 -24.02 -7.68 4.44
CA ARG A 67 -24.32 -9.04 4.92
C ARG A 67 -25.05 -9.05 6.28
N MET A 68 -24.83 -8.03 7.10
CA MET A 68 -25.57 -7.83 8.36
C MET A 68 -26.90 -7.11 8.19
N GLY A 69 -27.34 -6.86 6.95
CA GLY A 69 -28.63 -6.27 6.63
C GLY A 69 -28.71 -4.75 6.80
N LYS A 70 -27.57 -4.07 6.92
CA LYS A 70 -27.52 -2.60 6.94
C LYS A 70 -27.43 -2.06 5.52
N SER A 71 -28.05 -0.91 5.28
CA SER A 71 -27.75 -0.13 4.08
C SER A 71 -26.32 0.38 4.16
N ALA A 72 -25.51 0.04 3.15
CA ALA A 72 -24.10 0.39 3.11
C ALA A 72 -23.74 1.11 1.83
N MET A 73 -22.93 2.14 1.92
CA MET A 73 -22.31 2.83 0.79
C MET A 73 -20.79 2.86 0.94
N LEU A 74 -20.10 2.69 -0.19
CA LEU A 74 -18.65 2.73 -0.31
C LEU A 74 -18.27 3.89 -1.24
N LEU A 75 -17.54 4.87 -0.71
CA LEU A 75 -17.01 6.01 -1.43
C LEU A 75 -15.53 5.79 -1.70
N GLU A 76 -15.11 5.88 -2.96
CA GLU A 76 -13.72 5.78 -3.37
C GLU A 76 -13.28 7.07 -4.11
N PRO A 77 -12.20 7.75 -3.65
CA PRO A 77 -11.67 8.92 -4.34
C PRO A 77 -11.23 8.65 -5.78
N GLY A 78 -10.71 7.44 -6.03
CA GLY A 78 -10.22 6.98 -7.33
C GLY A 78 -11.29 6.28 -8.16
N ARG A 79 -10.82 5.46 -9.10
CA ARG A 79 -11.67 4.76 -10.09
C ARG A 79 -11.74 3.25 -9.86
N HIS A 80 -10.96 2.71 -8.92
CA HIS A 80 -10.71 1.30 -8.72
C HIS A 80 -10.97 0.87 -7.29
N LEU A 81 -11.40 -0.39 -7.11
CA LEU A 81 -11.60 -0.99 -5.81
C LEU A 81 -10.48 -2.00 -5.47
N GLY A 82 -10.23 -2.17 -4.18
CA GLY A 82 -9.31 -3.17 -3.65
C GLY A 82 -7.93 -2.64 -3.26
N GLY A 83 -7.67 -1.33 -3.43
CA GLY A 83 -6.42 -0.70 -3.01
C GLY A 83 -5.18 -1.45 -3.51
N MET A 84 -4.23 -1.71 -2.62
CA MET A 84 -2.98 -2.41 -2.98
C MET A 84 -3.21 -3.86 -3.44
N THR A 85 -4.19 -4.57 -2.88
CA THR A 85 -4.49 -5.96 -3.29
C THR A 85 -4.85 -6.07 -4.78
N ALA A 86 -5.50 -5.06 -5.34
CA ALA A 86 -5.84 -4.97 -6.77
C ALA A 86 -4.91 -4.01 -7.54
N GLY A 87 -4.13 -3.20 -6.84
CA GLY A 87 -3.30 -2.12 -7.38
C GLY A 87 -1.82 -2.46 -7.55
N GLY A 88 -1.45 -3.75 -7.58
CA GLY A 88 -0.09 -4.18 -7.91
C GLY A 88 0.62 -5.03 -6.86
N LEU A 89 0.15 -5.08 -5.59
CA LEU A 89 0.69 -6.01 -4.58
C LEU A 89 0.20 -7.44 -4.88
N SER A 90 0.77 -8.02 -5.92
CA SER A 90 0.32 -9.28 -6.50
C SER A 90 0.89 -10.50 -5.77
N ALA A 91 2.08 -10.40 -5.19
CA ALA A 91 2.60 -11.36 -4.21
C ALA A 91 2.27 -10.83 -2.80
N VAL A 92 1.15 -11.29 -2.24
CA VAL A 92 0.57 -10.74 -1.01
C VAL A 92 1.33 -11.20 0.22
N ASP A 93 1.73 -10.25 1.06
CA ASP A 93 2.32 -10.51 2.37
C ASP A 93 1.24 -10.92 3.37
N ILE A 94 1.29 -12.15 3.87
CA ILE A 94 0.22 -12.73 4.69
C ILE A 94 0.66 -13.10 6.12
N GLY A 95 1.93 -13.42 6.33
CA GLY A 95 2.39 -14.03 7.58
C GLY A 95 1.93 -15.47 7.71
N ASP A 96 1.40 -15.87 8.87
CA ASP A 96 0.86 -17.22 9.07
C ASP A 96 -0.58 -17.31 8.53
N PRO A 97 -0.85 -18.12 7.49
CA PRO A 97 -2.18 -18.24 6.89
C PRO A 97 -3.28 -18.64 7.88
N ARG A 98 -2.93 -19.35 8.94
CA ARG A 98 -3.88 -19.79 9.98
C ARG A 98 -4.48 -18.61 10.75
N SER A 99 -3.81 -17.47 10.78
CA SER A 99 -4.29 -16.24 11.42
C SER A 99 -5.37 -15.51 10.63
N VAL A 100 -5.56 -15.85 9.35
CA VAL A 100 -6.54 -15.19 8.47
C VAL A 100 -7.88 -15.88 8.56
N GLY A 101 -8.93 -15.14 8.90
CA GLY A 101 -10.31 -15.62 9.02
C GLY A 101 -11.32 -14.87 8.14
N GLY A 102 -12.59 -15.14 8.35
CA GLY A 102 -13.72 -14.38 7.81
C GLY A 102 -13.72 -14.12 6.31
N ILE A 103 -14.09 -12.91 5.93
CA ILE A 103 -14.17 -12.47 4.52
C ILE A 103 -12.81 -12.45 3.84
N ALA A 104 -11.72 -12.16 4.56
CA ALA A 104 -10.38 -12.23 3.99
C ALA A 104 -10.05 -13.65 3.52
N ARG A 105 -10.32 -14.66 4.36
CA ARG A 105 -10.16 -16.08 3.98
C ARG A 105 -11.07 -16.47 2.82
N GLU A 106 -12.32 -16.02 2.82
CA GLU A 106 -13.27 -16.25 1.73
C GLU A 106 -12.72 -15.67 0.42
N TYR A 107 -12.28 -14.39 0.44
CA TYR A 107 -11.76 -13.70 -0.73
C TYR A 107 -10.59 -14.46 -1.37
N PHE A 108 -9.55 -14.75 -0.60
CA PHE A 108 -8.39 -15.47 -1.12
C PHE A 108 -8.73 -16.91 -1.55
N THR A 109 -9.68 -17.58 -0.89
CA THR A 109 -10.16 -18.90 -1.31
C THR A 109 -10.86 -18.83 -2.66
N ARG A 110 -11.75 -17.85 -2.86
CA ARG A 110 -12.45 -17.63 -4.13
C ARG A 110 -11.45 -17.25 -5.24
N LEU A 111 -10.48 -16.40 -4.92
CA LEU A 111 -9.47 -15.98 -5.88
C LEU A 111 -8.55 -17.14 -6.29
N ALA A 112 -8.13 -18.00 -5.36
CA ALA A 112 -7.37 -19.21 -5.67
C ALA A 112 -8.16 -20.16 -6.59
N ALA A 113 -9.46 -20.28 -6.38
CA ALA A 113 -10.34 -21.11 -7.21
C ALA A 113 -10.39 -20.64 -8.68
N VAL A 114 -10.23 -19.34 -8.96
CA VAL A 114 -10.11 -18.81 -10.33
C VAL A 114 -8.95 -19.45 -11.09
N TYR A 115 -7.88 -19.83 -10.37
CA TYR A 115 -6.70 -20.50 -10.92
C TYR A 115 -6.75 -22.03 -10.75
N GLY A 116 -7.90 -22.61 -10.37
CA GLY A 116 -8.02 -24.04 -10.07
C GLY A 116 -7.20 -24.51 -8.85
N LYS A 117 -6.81 -23.58 -7.97
CA LYS A 117 -5.98 -23.85 -6.79
C LYS A 117 -6.83 -23.95 -5.52
N LYS A 118 -6.36 -24.78 -4.56
CA LYS A 118 -6.90 -24.85 -3.20
C LYS A 118 -5.86 -24.32 -2.22
N LEU A 119 -6.30 -23.45 -1.30
CA LEU A 119 -5.47 -22.94 -0.22
C LEU A 119 -5.44 -23.94 0.96
N ALA A 120 -4.25 -24.18 1.48
CA ALA A 120 -4.04 -24.91 2.72
C ALA A 120 -3.96 -23.92 3.89
N TRP A 121 -5.12 -23.63 4.49
CA TRP A 121 -5.24 -22.70 5.60
C TRP A 121 -4.77 -23.25 6.95
N ASP A 122 -4.51 -24.56 7.02
CA ASP A 122 -4.11 -25.32 8.19
C ASP A 122 -2.60 -25.51 8.34
N ARG A 123 -1.82 -25.05 7.36
CA ARG A 123 -0.36 -25.20 7.36
C ARG A 123 0.33 -23.95 7.87
N PRO A 124 1.40 -24.11 8.69
CA PRO A 124 2.21 -22.99 9.12
C PRO A 124 2.91 -22.32 7.93
N PHE A 125 3.28 -21.06 8.14
CA PHE A 125 4.10 -20.32 7.19
C PHE A 125 5.48 -20.97 7.03
N ASP A 126 5.88 -21.25 5.80
CA ASP A 126 7.15 -21.93 5.48
C ASP A 126 8.33 -20.96 5.25
N GLY A 127 8.17 -19.69 5.59
CA GLY A 127 9.18 -18.65 5.44
C GLY A 127 9.28 -18.04 4.03
N GLN A 128 8.44 -18.47 3.08
CA GLN A 128 8.40 -17.92 1.72
C GLN A 128 7.04 -17.30 1.45
N GLY A 129 6.96 -15.97 1.39
CA GLY A 129 5.74 -15.25 1.03
C GLY A 129 5.19 -15.79 -0.30
N GLY A 130 3.97 -16.36 -0.28
CA GLY A 130 3.39 -17.00 -1.44
C GLY A 130 4.03 -18.33 -1.85
N GLY A 131 4.82 -18.96 -0.97
CA GLY A 131 5.60 -20.16 -1.23
C GLY A 131 4.78 -21.43 -1.51
N PRO A 132 5.48 -22.55 -1.78
CA PRO A 132 4.86 -23.82 -2.19
C PRO A 132 3.82 -24.39 -1.21
N ALA A 133 3.95 -24.10 0.10
CA ALA A 133 2.98 -24.54 1.10
C ALA A 133 1.60 -23.92 0.92
N THR A 134 1.53 -22.71 0.37
CA THR A 134 0.29 -22.02 0.00
C THR A 134 -0.09 -22.29 -1.46
N GLY A 135 0.70 -23.08 -2.19
CA GLY A 135 0.47 -23.39 -3.61
C GLY A 135 0.61 -22.18 -4.54
N GLY A 136 1.32 -21.11 -4.10
CA GLY A 136 1.40 -19.84 -4.84
C GLY A 136 0.06 -19.13 -4.95
N ALA A 137 -0.86 -19.38 -4.02
CA ALA A 137 -2.23 -18.93 -4.09
C ALA A 137 -2.43 -17.49 -3.64
N PHE A 138 -1.39 -16.88 -3.09
CA PHE A 138 -1.31 -15.44 -2.83
C PHE A 138 -0.53 -14.70 -3.92
N ALA A 139 -0.22 -15.39 -5.03
CA ALA A 139 0.27 -14.81 -6.26
C ALA A 139 -0.93 -14.58 -7.20
N ILE A 140 -1.35 -13.35 -7.33
CA ILE A 140 -2.62 -12.95 -7.94
C ILE A 140 -2.42 -11.91 -9.05
N GLU A 141 -3.23 -11.98 -10.08
CA GLU A 141 -3.27 -10.94 -11.12
C GLU A 141 -4.15 -9.78 -10.67
N PRO A 142 -3.69 -8.52 -10.78
CA PRO A 142 -4.43 -7.34 -10.32
C PRO A 142 -5.86 -7.25 -10.84
N HIS A 143 -6.08 -7.43 -12.15
CA HIS A 143 -7.42 -7.37 -12.74
C HIS A 143 -8.38 -8.45 -12.21
N ARG A 144 -7.86 -9.64 -11.85
CA ARG A 144 -8.65 -10.71 -11.24
C ARG A 144 -9.04 -10.37 -9.81
N ALA A 145 -8.11 -9.77 -9.09
CA ALA A 145 -8.32 -9.31 -7.72
C ALA A 145 -9.42 -8.25 -7.67
N GLU A 146 -9.34 -7.22 -8.50
CA GLU A 146 -10.35 -6.16 -8.57
C GLU A 146 -11.72 -6.69 -9.01
N ARG A 147 -11.73 -7.56 -10.02
CA ARG A 147 -12.98 -8.18 -10.50
C ARG A 147 -13.71 -8.91 -9.38
N LEU A 148 -12.99 -9.71 -8.58
CA LEU A 148 -13.60 -10.43 -7.48
C LEU A 148 -14.15 -9.50 -6.39
N PHE A 149 -13.43 -8.41 -6.04
CA PHE A 149 -13.95 -7.40 -5.13
C PHE A 149 -15.26 -6.79 -5.64
N ASN A 150 -15.31 -6.43 -6.92
CA ASN A 150 -16.53 -5.90 -7.55
C ASN A 150 -17.69 -6.91 -7.56
N GLU A 151 -17.39 -8.21 -7.72
CA GLU A 151 -18.41 -9.27 -7.64
C GLU A 151 -18.96 -9.39 -6.22
N MET A 152 -18.08 -9.44 -5.20
CA MET A 152 -18.50 -9.57 -3.79
C MET A 152 -19.27 -8.36 -3.28
N VAL A 153 -18.92 -7.14 -3.72
CA VAL A 153 -19.66 -5.90 -3.41
C VAL A 153 -21.07 -5.95 -3.97
N ARG A 154 -21.22 -6.41 -5.23
CA ARG A 154 -22.55 -6.58 -5.85
C ARG A 154 -23.39 -7.65 -5.15
N GLU A 155 -22.78 -8.79 -4.79
CA GLU A 155 -23.43 -9.85 -4.00
C GLU A 155 -23.97 -9.31 -2.67
N ALA A 156 -23.23 -8.42 -2.02
CA ALA A 156 -23.61 -7.78 -0.75
C ALA A 156 -24.56 -6.58 -0.91
N LYS A 157 -24.93 -6.22 -2.15
CA LYS A 157 -25.83 -5.10 -2.50
C LYS A 157 -25.36 -3.75 -1.96
N VAL A 158 -24.04 -3.51 -1.94
CA VAL A 158 -23.44 -2.25 -1.51
C VAL A 158 -23.52 -1.22 -2.64
N ALA A 159 -23.95 -0.01 -2.34
CA ALA A 159 -23.87 1.12 -3.25
C ALA A 159 -22.44 1.65 -3.33
N VAL A 160 -21.85 1.72 -4.53
CA VAL A 160 -20.47 2.18 -4.76
C VAL A 160 -20.46 3.51 -5.48
N TYR A 161 -19.67 4.45 -4.98
CA TYR A 161 -19.46 5.79 -5.53
C TYR A 161 -17.97 6.00 -5.79
N LEU A 162 -17.54 5.75 -7.01
CA LEU A 162 -16.19 6.02 -7.48
C LEU A 162 -16.01 7.52 -7.76
N GLN A 163 -14.76 7.97 -7.91
CA GLN A 163 -14.41 9.36 -8.17
C GLN A 163 -15.09 10.31 -7.17
N SER A 164 -14.96 9.98 -5.89
CA SER A 164 -15.62 10.69 -4.79
C SER A 164 -14.58 11.27 -3.80
N PRO A 165 -13.63 12.10 -4.28
CA PRO A 165 -12.66 12.73 -3.38
C PRO A 165 -13.39 13.64 -2.39
N MET A 166 -13.04 13.53 -1.12
CA MET A 166 -13.68 14.27 -0.02
C MET A 166 -13.19 15.73 -0.01
N ALA A 167 -14.14 16.65 0.00
CA ALA A 167 -13.86 18.08 0.21
C ALA A 167 -13.97 18.51 1.67
N ALA A 168 -14.93 17.95 2.40
CA ALA A 168 -15.18 18.30 3.80
C ALA A 168 -16.09 17.29 4.48
N VAL A 169 -16.15 17.36 5.80
CA VAL A 169 -17.13 16.64 6.63
C VAL A 169 -18.02 17.62 7.38
N THR A 170 -19.23 17.17 7.72
CA THR A 170 -20.14 17.87 8.61
C THR A 170 -20.23 17.13 9.93
N ARG A 171 -20.22 17.87 11.04
CA ARG A 171 -20.32 17.33 12.40
C ARG A 171 -21.42 18.03 13.19
N GLN A 172 -22.03 17.28 14.10
CA GLN A 172 -22.88 17.80 15.17
C GLN A 172 -22.29 17.33 16.52
N GLY A 173 -21.61 18.21 17.20
CA GLY A 173 -20.85 17.86 18.38
C GLY A 173 -19.75 16.84 18.04
N ARG A 174 -19.80 15.66 18.69
CA ARG A 174 -18.85 14.55 18.47
C ARG A 174 -19.28 13.55 17.39
N ARG A 175 -20.39 13.82 16.68
CA ARG A 175 -20.87 12.92 15.62
C ARG A 175 -20.56 13.50 14.24
N LEU A 176 -20.02 12.68 13.37
CA LEU A 176 -20.06 12.92 11.93
C LEU A 176 -21.50 12.75 11.46
N THR A 177 -21.95 13.66 10.60
CA THR A 177 -23.29 13.60 10.00
C THR A 177 -23.25 13.42 8.49
N ALA A 178 -22.23 13.96 7.82
CA ALA A 178 -22.09 13.80 6.38
C ALA A 178 -20.65 13.99 5.89
N ILE A 179 -20.36 13.41 4.73
CA ILE A 179 -19.19 13.67 3.89
C ILE A 179 -19.68 14.46 2.67
N ARG A 180 -19.00 15.56 2.33
CA ARG A 180 -19.18 16.31 1.09
C ARG A 180 -17.97 16.07 0.19
N THR A 181 -18.22 15.63 -1.03
CA THR A 181 -17.18 15.41 -2.05
C THR A 181 -16.85 16.69 -2.81
N GLU A 182 -15.73 16.72 -3.55
CA GLU A 182 -15.28 17.89 -4.33
C GLU A 182 -16.29 18.28 -5.43
N ASP A 183 -17.03 17.32 -5.98
CA ASP A 183 -18.11 17.56 -6.94
C ASP A 183 -19.45 18.01 -6.30
N GLY A 184 -19.46 18.19 -4.98
CA GLY A 184 -20.59 18.73 -4.23
C GLY A 184 -21.63 17.72 -3.76
N ARG A 185 -21.51 16.40 -4.09
CA ARG A 185 -22.40 15.37 -3.55
C ARG A 185 -22.29 15.29 -2.03
N LEU A 186 -23.40 14.98 -1.39
CA LEU A 186 -23.49 14.87 0.07
C LEU A 186 -23.89 13.43 0.46
N PHE A 187 -23.16 12.82 1.38
CA PHE A 187 -23.34 11.45 1.84
C PHE A 187 -23.49 11.41 3.36
N SER A 188 -24.67 11.02 3.84
CA SER A 188 -25.03 10.99 5.27
C SER A 188 -25.12 9.56 5.78
N ALA A 189 -24.65 9.30 7.00
CA ALA A 189 -24.76 7.98 7.61
C ALA A 189 -24.86 8.06 9.15
N ARG A 190 -25.31 6.96 9.75
CA ARG A 190 -25.33 6.79 11.21
C ARG A 190 -23.93 6.49 11.76
N VAL A 191 -23.14 5.68 11.03
CA VAL A 191 -21.76 5.32 11.36
C VAL A 191 -20.89 5.46 10.11
N PHE A 192 -19.67 5.94 10.32
CA PHE A 192 -18.64 6.11 9.28
C PHE A 192 -17.45 5.21 9.55
N LEU A 193 -16.82 4.71 8.48
CA LEU A 193 -15.55 4.01 8.54
C LEU A 193 -14.54 4.71 7.64
N ASP A 194 -13.37 5.05 8.19
CA ASP A 194 -12.21 5.43 7.40
C ASP A 194 -11.42 4.18 7.02
N ALA A 195 -11.40 3.88 5.73
CA ALA A 195 -10.65 2.78 5.16
C ALA A 195 -9.58 3.26 4.17
N THR A 196 -9.24 4.54 4.20
CA THR A 196 -8.11 5.08 3.44
C THR A 196 -6.78 4.69 4.11
N TYR A 197 -5.74 4.47 3.33
CA TYR A 197 -4.39 4.24 3.88
C TYR A 197 -3.86 5.49 4.60
N GLU A 198 -4.37 6.66 4.21
CA GLU A 198 -3.95 7.97 4.70
C GLU A 198 -4.62 8.40 5.99
N GLY A 199 -5.79 7.84 6.33
CA GLY A 199 -6.62 8.32 7.43
C GLY A 199 -7.27 9.68 7.12
N ASP A 200 -7.75 9.87 5.90
CA ASP A 200 -8.26 11.17 5.44
C ASP A 200 -9.56 11.58 6.13
N LEU A 201 -10.50 10.63 6.28
CA LEU A 201 -11.76 10.90 6.97
C LEU A 201 -11.53 11.11 8.48
N MET A 202 -10.61 10.35 9.07
CA MET A 202 -10.19 10.49 10.47
C MET A 202 -9.65 11.90 10.74
N ALA A 203 -8.74 12.37 9.89
CA ALA A 203 -8.15 13.70 10.01
C ALA A 203 -9.20 14.80 9.81
N ALA A 204 -10.06 14.69 8.78
CA ALA A 204 -11.14 15.64 8.52
C ALA A 204 -12.18 15.66 9.65
N ALA A 205 -12.37 14.54 10.35
CA ALA A 205 -13.21 14.44 11.53
C ALA A 205 -12.60 15.08 12.78
N GLY A 206 -11.35 15.54 12.74
CA GLY A 206 -10.65 16.15 13.89
C GLY A 206 -10.25 15.13 14.95
N VAL A 207 -10.04 13.88 14.56
CA VAL A 207 -9.52 12.83 15.43
C VAL A 207 -8.00 12.95 15.52
N SER A 208 -7.43 12.75 16.70
CA SER A 208 -5.99 12.83 16.94
C SER A 208 -5.22 11.75 16.19
N TYR A 209 -4.13 12.16 15.54
CA TYR A 209 -3.21 11.26 14.84
C TYR A 209 -1.75 11.74 14.98
N THR A 210 -0.83 10.92 14.52
CA THR A 210 0.59 11.23 14.43
C THR A 210 1.15 10.87 13.05
N LEU A 211 2.16 11.62 12.61
CA LEU A 211 3.01 11.34 11.45
C LEU A 211 4.46 11.08 11.87
N GLU A 212 4.76 11.38 13.13
CA GLU A 212 6.09 11.24 13.69
C GLU A 212 6.42 9.77 13.97
N ARG A 213 7.64 9.36 13.66
CA ARG A 213 8.20 8.14 14.22
C ARG A 213 8.58 8.43 15.65
N GLU A 214 7.93 7.79 16.57
CA GLU A 214 8.15 7.95 17.99
C GLU A 214 9.57 7.49 18.35
N GLY A 215 10.23 8.18 19.27
CA GLY A 215 11.45 7.66 19.86
C GLY A 215 11.19 6.43 20.73
N ASN A 216 12.18 5.56 20.86
CA ASN A 216 12.08 4.31 21.65
C ASN A 216 11.53 4.54 23.07
N ALA A 217 11.89 5.67 23.68
CA ALA A 217 11.50 6.00 25.06
C ALA A 217 9.98 6.21 25.24
N LYS A 218 9.23 6.59 24.17
CA LYS A 218 7.81 6.93 24.29
C LYS A 218 6.95 5.75 24.75
N TYR A 219 7.24 4.56 24.23
CA TYR A 219 6.53 3.33 24.54
C TYR A 219 7.44 2.23 25.10
N GLY A 220 8.72 2.53 25.38
CA GLY A 220 9.71 1.53 25.82
C GLY A 220 10.06 0.52 24.72
N GLU A 221 10.00 0.93 23.47
CA GLU A 221 10.28 0.11 22.30
C GLU A 221 11.78 0.03 21.99
N THR A 222 12.17 -0.89 21.11
CA THR A 222 13.57 -1.12 20.73
C THR A 222 13.85 -0.69 19.29
N TYR A 223 12.87 -0.82 18.40
CA TYR A 223 13.02 -0.68 16.95
C TYR A 223 12.34 0.57 16.37
N ASN A 224 12.00 1.53 17.23
CA ASN A 224 11.34 2.77 16.82
C ASN A 224 12.33 3.93 16.65
N GLY A 225 11.88 5.07 16.13
CA GLY A 225 12.69 6.26 15.93
C GLY A 225 13.75 6.13 14.84
N ILE A 226 14.84 6.85 15.00
CA ILE A 226 15.99 6.79 14.11
C ILE A 226 16.63 5.41 14.20
N HIS A 227 16.81 4.78 13.06
CA HIS A 227 17.43 3.47 12.97
C HIS A 227 18.32 3.38 11.74
N TYR A 228 19.57 3.02 11.95
CA TYR A 228 20.53 2.74 10.88
C TYR A 228 20.72 1.23 10.75
N SER A 229 20.93 0.76 9.53
CA SER A 229 21.28 -0.63 9.34
C SER A 229 22.62 -0.91 10.03
N ASP A 230 22.59 -1.81 11.01
CA ASP A 230 23.83 -2.28 11.70
C ASP A 230 24.63 -3.24 10.82
N LYS A 231 24.11 -3.56 9.64
CA LYS A 231 24.68 -4.55 8.72
C LYS A 231 25.63 -3.93 7.69
N TYR A 232 26.42 -2.93 8.12
CA TYR A 232 27.66 -2.64 7.44
C TYR A 232 28.66 -3.74 7.78
N GLU A 233 28.51 -4.91 7.17
CA GLU A 233 29.55 -5.92 7.16
C GLU A 233 30.30 -5.85 5.83
N PRO A 234 31.56 -5.30 5.83
CA PRO A 234 32.39 -5.27 4.63
C PRO A 234 32.78 -6.66 4.12
N ARG A 235 32.40 -7.72 4.81
CA ARG A 235 32.85 -9.09 4.57
C ARG A 235 31.76 -10.15 4.80
N LEU A 236 30.65 -10.08 4.09
CA LEU A 236 29.90 -11.31 3.87
C LEU A 236 30.59 -12.07 2.74
N ASP A 237 31.32 -13.13 3.10
CA ASP A 237 31.80 -14.12 2.15
C ASP A 237 30.59 -14.85 1.57
N HIS A 238 30.07 -14.33 0.46
CA HIS A 238 28.85 -14.81 -0.21
C HIS A 238 28.96 -16.23 -0.74
N LYS A 239 30.15 -16.85 -0.62
CA LYS A 239 30.41 -18.24 -1.00
C LYS A 239 30.22 -19.20 0.16
N LYS A 240 30.07 -18.71 1.40
CA LYS A 240 29.82 -19.58 2.57
C LYS A 240 28.33 -19.74 2.84
N PRO A 241 27.85 -20.99 3.03
CA PRO A 241 26.50 -21.23 3.51
C PRO A 241 26.31 -20.53 4.86
N GLY A 242 25.17 -19.84 5.04
CA GLY A 242 24.75 -19.33 6.34
C GLY A 242 24.57 -20.46 7.37
N PRO A 243 24.30 -20.12 8.65
CA PRO A 243 24.16 -21.10 9.75
C PRO A 243 23.14 -22.22 9.49
N ASN A 244 22.24 -22.01 8.53
CA ASN A 244 21.22 -22.96 8.09
C ASN A 244 21.57 -23.73 6.81
N GLY A 245 22.84 -23.73 6.39
CA GLY A 245 23.35 -24.49 5.25
C GLY A 245 22.89 -23.98 3.87
N ARG A 246 22.21 -22.83 3.81
CA ARG A 246 21.79 -22.20 2.56
C ARG A 246 22.81 -21.17 2.12
N THR A 247 23.33 -21.30 0.89
CA THR A 247 24.02 -20.19 0.24
C THR A 247 23.07 -19.02 0.12
N PRO A 248 23.54 -17.77 0.23
CA PRO A 248 22.70 -16.57 0.13
C PRO A 248 22.16 -16.32 -1.28
N SER A 249 21.65 -17.35 -1.94
CA SER A 249 20.91 -17.18 -3.18
C SER A 249 19.57 -16.55 -2.86
N GLY A 250 19.50 -15.23 -2.89
CA GLY A 250 18.28 -14.49 -2.98
C GLY A 250 17.84 -13.61 -1.79
N GLN A 251 18.30 -13.79 -0.57
CA GLN A 251 17.83 -12.97 0.56
C GLN A 251 18.84 -11.95 1.12
N GLY A 252 20.15 -12.11 0.87
CA GLY A 252 21.18 -11.19 1.34
C GLY A 252 21.45 -9.99 0.42
N VAL A 253 20.94 -10.05 -0.81
CA VAL A 253 21.25 -9.08 -1.88
C VAL A 253 20.40 -7.81 -1.77
N TRP A 254 19.21 -7.91 -1.15
CA TRP A 254 18.25 -6.81 -1.12
C TRP A 254 18.52 -5.75 -0.05
N ASP A 255 19.43 -6.02 0.87
CA ASP A 255 19.74 -5.17 2.04
C ASP A 255 21.24 -4.93 2.22
N ARG A 256 21.99 -4.82 1.12
CA ARG A 256 23.41 -4.59 1.19
C ARG A 256 23.72 -3.11 1.37
N ASP A 257 24.41 -2.78 2.43
CA ASP A 257 24.99 -1.47 2.65
C ASP A 257 26.48 -1.48 2.26
N LEU A 258 26.89 -0.53 1.42
CA LEU A 258 28.26 -0.28 1.01
C LEU A 258 28.60 1.19 1.25
N PRO A 259 29.86 1.55 1.52
CA PRO A 259 30.27 2.94 1.69
C PRO A 259 30.23 3.65 0.33
N LEU A 260 29.13 4.36 0.07
CA LEU A 260 28.98 5.13 -1.15
C LEU A 260 29.24 6.60 -0.86
N ASP A 261 30.03 7.25 -1.70
CA ASP A 261 30.24 8.69 -1.63
C ASP A 261 28.94 9.42 -1.95
N PRO A 262 28.51 10.39 -1.11
CA PRO A 262 27.22 11.07 -1.25
C PRO A 262 27.23 12.29 -2.17
N PHE A 263 28.41 12.78 -2.59
CA PHE A 263 28.57 14.08 -3.23
C PHE A 263 28.57 13.97 -4.77
N VAL A 264 28.16 15.03 -5.46
CA VAL A 264 28.15 15.08 -6.93
C VAL A 264 29.56 14.82 -7.47
N VAL A 265 30.57 15.52 -6.96
CA VAL A 265 32.00 15.20 -7.20
C VAL A 265 32.49 14.37 -6.02
N PRO A 266 32.93 13.14 -6.21
CA PRO A 266 33.39 12.28 -5.13
C PRO A 266 34.43 12.94 -4.24
N GLY A 267 34.20 12.91 -2.92
CA GLY A 267 35.08 13.49 -1.90
C GLY A 267 34.98 15.00 -1.76
N ASP A 268 34.14 15.70 -2.51
CA ASP A 268 33.96 17.15 -2.43
C ASP A 268 32.55 17.54 -1.92
N PRO A 269 32.38 17.84 -0.64
CA PRO A 269 31.11 18.30 -0.08
C PRO A 269 30.57 19.59 -0.71
N ALA A 270 31.46 20.46 -1.23
CA ALA A 270 31.04 21.72 -1.85
C ALA A 270 30.33 21.51 -3.19
N SER A 271 30.48 20.35 -3.82
CA SER A 271 29.81 20.00 -5.06
C SER A 271 28.31 19.71 -4.88
N GLY A 272 27.81 19.59 -3.64
CA GLY A 272 26.43 19.25 -3.32
C GLY A 272 26.17 17.75 -3.25
N LEU A 273 24.97 17.39 -2.80
CA LEU A 273 24.55 16.00 -2.63
C LEU A 273 24.06 15.40 -3.95
N LEU A 274 24.30 14.10 -4.13
CA LEU A 274 23.70 13.33 -5.21
C LEU A 274 22.16 13.32 -5.10
N PRO A 275 21.44 13.22 -6.22
CA PRO A 275 20.04 12.87 -6.20
C PRO A 275 19.79 11.62 -5.33
N LEU A 276 18.67 11.58 -4.62
CA LEU A 276 18.26 10.51 -3.68
C LEU A 276 19.05 10.51 -2.34
N VAL A 277 19.89 11.47 -2.08
CA VAL A 277 20.50 11.72 -0.76
C VAL A 277 19.90 13.00 -0.20
N GLN A 278 19.28 12.91 0.98
CA GLN A 278 18.66 14.04 1.65
C GLN A 278 19.66 14.80 2.51
N ALA A 279 19.50 16.12 2.59
CA ALA A 279 20.23 16.95 3.54
C ALA A 279 19.69 16.74 4.96
N GLY A 280 20.52 17.04 5.95
CA GLY A 280 20.16 17.05 7.37
C GLY A 280 21.12 16.25 8.23
N GLU A 281 20.91 16.30 9.54
CA GLU A 281 21.73 15.61 10.51
C GLU A 281 21.31 14.14 10.67
N PRO A 282 22.27 13.23 10.90
CA PRO A 282 21.96 11.83 11.12
C PRO A 282 21.05 11.58 12.33
N GLY A 283 21.25 12.31 13.43
CA GLY A 283 20.58 12.07 14.71
C GLY A 283 21.09 10.80 15.41
N LYS A 284 20.50 10.49 16.57
CA LYS A 284 20.92 9.33 17.38
C LYS A 284 19.93 8.18 17.23
N PRO A 285 20.39 6.93 17.16
CA PRO A 285 19.49 5.78 17.15
C PRO A 285 18.52 5.80 18.34
N GLY A 286 17.23 5.56 18.05
CA GLY A 286 16.17 5.57 19.04
C GLY A 286 15.54 6.93 19.34
N ASP A 287 16.11 8.04 18.83
CA ASP A 287 15.48 9.36 18.95
C ASP A 287 14.26 9.46 18.02
N PRO A 288 13.24 10.28 18.37
CA PRO A 288 12.11 10.52 17.47
C PRO A 288 12.57 11.23 16.20
N ALA A 289 11.89 10.98 15.09
CA ALA A 289 12.21 11.59 13.81
C ALA A 289 10.98 11.77 12.92
N PRO A 290 10.97 12.79 12.06
CA PRO A 290 9.91 12.97 11.07
C PRO A 290 10.02 11.96 9.92
N GLY A 291 8.98 11.95 9.09
CA GLY A 291 8.94 11.23 7.83
C GLY A 291 8.27 9.87 7.90
N VAL A 292 7.71 9.49 6.77
CA VAL A 292 7.06 8.19 6.55
C VAL A 292 7.95 7.29 5.69
N GLN A 293 7.69 6.00 5.73
CA GLN A 293 8.41 5.01 4.93
C GLN A 293 8.32 5.35 3.43
N ALA A 294 9.39 5.07 2.68
CA ALA A 294 9.41 5.29 1.24
C ALA A 294 8.31 4.49 0.54
N TYR A 295 7.63 5.14 -0.41
CA TYR A 295 6.66 4.49 -1.28
C TYR A 295 7.30 4.01 -2.58
N CYS A 296 6.59 3.13 -3.28
CA CYS A 296 6.91 2.70 -4.63
C CYS A 296 5.64 2.22 -5.34
N TYR A 297 5.73 2.03 -6.64
CA TYR A 297 4.78 1.16 -7.33
C TYR A 297 5.22 -0.29 -7.24
N ARG A 298 4.27 -1.20 -7.03
CA ARG A 298 4.46 -2.64 -7.24
C ARG A 298 4.00 -2.92 -8.66
N LEU A 299 4.94 -3.34 -9.51
CA LEU A 299 4.63 -3.52 -10.93
C LEU A 299 4.25 -4.97 -11.21
N CYS A 300 3.17 -5.16 -11.94
CA CYS A 300 2.89 -6.41 -12.62
C CYS A 300 3.56 -6.35 -14.00
N LEU A 301 4.62 -7.12 -14.20
CA LEU A 301 5.34 -7.19 -15.48
C LEU A 301 5.18 -8.58 -16.11
N THR A 302 5.42 -8.67 -17.42
CA THR A 302 5.35 -9.92 -18.17
C THR A 302 6.53 -10.10 -19.12
N THR A 303 6.84 -11.35 -19.44
CA THR A 303 7.79 -11.76 -20.49
C THR A 303 7.09 -12.19 -21.77
N ALA A 304 5.76 -12.10 -21.86
CA ALA A 304 4.98 -12.45 -23.04
C ALA A 304 5.45 -11.69 -24.28
N ALA A 305 5.31 -12.31 -25.44
CA ALA A 305 5.82 -11.76 -26.71
C ALA A 305 5.13 -10.44 -27.11
N ASP A 306 3.86 -10.27 -26.75
CA ASP A 306 3.02 -9.11 -27.07
C ASP A 306 3.03 -8.02 -26.01
N ARG A 307 3.93 -8.11 -25.00
CA ARG A 307 4.06 -7.10 -23.93
C ARG A 307 4.23 -5.69 -24.46
N LEU A 308 3.73 -4.72 -23.71
CA LEU A 308 3.95 -3.30 -24.01
C LEU A 308 5.34 -2.86 -23.51
N PRO A 309 6.06 -2.02 -24.25
CA PRO A 309 7.35 -1.51 -23.81
C PRO A 309 7.19 -0.54 -22.62
N ILE A 310 8.15 -0.53 -21.72
CA ILE A 310 8.24 0.46 -20.65
C ILE A 310 9.08 1.64 -21.17
N ALA A 311 8.38 2.69 -21.60
CA ALA A 311 9.07 3.91 -22.04
C ALA A 311 9.68 4.66 -20.84
N PRO A 312 10.87 5.30 -21.03
CA PRO A 312 11.40 6.23 -20.02
C PRO A 312 10.46 7.43 -19.85
N PRO A 313 10.55 8.16 -18.73
CA PRO A 313 9.83 9.41 -18.58
C PRO A 313 10.34 10.46 -19.58
N PRO A 314 9.51 11.45 -19.98
CA PRO A 314 9.92 12.50 -20.94
C PRO A 314 11.14 13.31 -20.48
N ASP A 315 11.30 13.46 -19.18
CA ASP A 315 12.37 14.21 -18.50
C ASP A 315 13.50 13.29 -17.98
N TYR A 316 13.71 12.14 -18.63
CA TYR A 316 14.74 11.19 -18.23
C TYR A 316 16.13 11.84 -18.17
N ASP A 317 16.75 11.78 -16.98
CA ASP A 317 18.12 12.20 -16.75
C ASP A 317 18.91 11.07 -16.05
N PRO A 318 19.94 10.48 -16.70
CA PRO A 318 20.72 9.40 -16.11
C PRO A 318 21.46 9.83 -14.83
N ARG A 319 21.72 11.13 -14.63
CA ARG A 319 22.36 11.64 -13.41
C ARG A 319 21.52 11.39 -12.15
N ARG A 320 20.19 11.27 -12.31
CA ARG A 320 19.28 10.91 -11.21
C ARG A 320 19.60 9.53 -10.61
N TYR A 321 20.26 8.66 -11.38
CA TYR A 321 20.62 7.29 -10.99
C TYR A 321 22.11 7.12 -10.70
N GLU A 322 22.85 8.22 -10.51
CA GLU A 322 24.29 8.19 -10.22
C GLU A 322 24.59 7.37 -8.95
N LEU A 323 23.77 7.49 -7.90
CA LEU A 323 23.92 6.70 -6.69
C LEU A 323 23.76 5.19 -6.96
N VAL A 324 22.86 4.81 -7.89
CA VAL A 324 22.72 3.42 -8.34
C VAL A 324 23.97 2.96 -9.07
N ALA A 325 24.55 3.80 -9.95
CA ALA A 325 25.79 3.49 -10.63
C ALA A 325 26.97 3.30 -9.68
N ARG A 326 27.08 4.14 -8.64
CA ARG A 326 28.10 3.99 -7.59
C ARG A 326 27.93 2.70 -6.79
N PHE A 327 26.71 2.33 -6.48
CA PHE A 327 26.39 1.06 -5.84
C PHE A 327 26.85 -0.13 -6.70
N ILE A 328 26.55 -0.10 -8.00
CA ILE A 328 26.99 -1.13 -8.97
C ILE A 328 28.52 -1.23 -8.98
N ALA A 329 29.22 -0.09 -9.12
CA ALA A 329 30.68 -0.07 -9.15
C ALA A 329 31.30 -0.60 -7.84
N ALA A 330 30.71 -0.25 -6.69
CA ALA A 330 31.17 -0.74 -5.38
C ALA A 330 30.96 -2.26 -5.24
N CYS A 331 29.82 -2.80 -5.70
CA CYS A 331 29.58 -4.24 -5.71
C CYS A 331 30.57 -4.99 -6.63
N GLN A 332 30.81 -4.47 -7.82
CA GLN A 332 31.78 -5.06 -8.75
C GLN A 332 33.22 -5.03 -8.21
N ALA A 333 33.61 -3.94 -7.52
CA ALA A 333 34.94 -3.80 -6.92
C ALA A 333 35.24 -4.87 -5.87
N ILE A 334 34.21 -5.43 -5.22
CA ILE A 334 34.35 -6.53 -4.25
C ILE A 334 34.06 -7.90 -4.84
N GLY A 335 33.91 -7.98 -6.18
CA GLY A 335 33.75 -9.23 -6.91
C GLY A 335 32.33 -9.80 -6.94
N ASP A 336 31.28 -9.00 -6.70
CA ASP A 336 29.90 -9.45 -6.81
C ASP A 336 29.47 -9.62 -8.26
N GLU A 337 28.89 -10.77 -8.56
CA GLU A 337 28.18 -11.01 -9.81
C GLU A 337 26.72 -10.59 -9.65
N MET A 338 26.35 -9.55 -10.37
CA MET A 338 25.02 -8.94 -10.25
C MET A 338 24.07 -9.45 -11.33
N ASP A 339 22.83 -9.71 -10.89
CA ASP A 339 21.66 -9.94 -11.75
C ASP A 339 20.51 -9.01 -11.37
N LEU A 340 19.35 -9.14 -12.00
CA LEU A 340 18.22 -8.25 -11.78
C LEU A 340 17.70 -8.27 -10.33
N ARG A 341 17.94 -9.34 -9.57
CA ARG A 341 17.49 -9.46 -8.16
C ARG A 341 18.15 -8.44 -7.22
N TRP A 342 19.25 -7.82 -7.63
CA TRP A 342 19.89 -6.74 -6.87
C TRP A 342 19.07 -5.45 -6.85
N PHE A 343 18.18 -5.27 -7.82
CA PHE A 343 17.37 -4.05 -8.01
C PHE A 343 15.88 -4.30 -7.81
N SER A 344 15.42 -5.54 -7.95
CA SER A 344 14.02 -5.89 -7.80
C SER A 344 13.88 -7.34 -7.32
N LYS A 345 13.18 -7.50 -6.20
CA LYS A 345 12.58 -8.79 -5.90
C LYS A 345 11.43 -8.98 -6.90
N HIS A 346 11.43 -10.09 -7.64
CA HIS A 346 10.38 -10.40 -8.60
C HIS A 346 9.84 -11.80 -8.36
N ASP A 347 8.60 -11.85 -7.92
CA ASP A 347 7.91 -13.10 -7.59
C ASP A 347 7.03 -13.54 -8.78
N PRO A 348 7.03 -14.83 -9.16
CA PRO A 348 6.23 -15.31 -10.27
C PRO A 348 4.74 -15.26 -9.94
N LEU A 349 3.96 -14.81 -10.93
CA LEU A 349 2.51 -14.75 -10.93
C LEU A 349 1.95 -15.72 -12.00
N PRO A 350 0.65 -16.01 -11.99
CA PRO A 350 0.02 -16.73 -13.10
C PRO A 350 0.21 -16.03 -14.46
N ASN A 351 0.12 -16.78 -15.55
CA ASN A 351 0.08 -16.29 -16.93
C ASN A 351 1.33 -15.50 -17.34
N GLU A 352 2.53 -16.02 -17.03
CA GLU A 352 3.83 -15.43 -17.38
C GLU A 352 4.00 -13.98 -16.89
N LYS A 353 3.39 -13.66 -15.75
CA LYS A 353 3.51 -12.37 -15.08
C LYS A 353 4.39 -12.47 -13.85
N TRP A 354 4.82 -11.31 -13.36
CA TRP A 354 5.75 -11.17 -12.26
C TRP A 354 5.41 -9.94 -11.43
N ASP A 355 5.41 -10.10 -10.11
CA ASP A 355 5.32 -8.96 -9.17
C ASP A 355 6.70 -8.39 -8.92
N PHE A 356 6.95 -7.18 -9.41
CA PHE A 356 8.19 -6.45 -9.19
C PHE A 356 8.10 -5.59 -7.94
N ASN A 357 8.84 -6.01 -6.92
CA ASN A 357 9.02 -5.30 -5.66
C ASN A 357 10.36 -4.55 -5.65
N THR A 358 10.63 -3.84 -4.57
CA THR A 358 11.86 -3.07 -4.38
C THR A 358 13.04 -3.95 -3.91
N ALA A 359 14.25 -3.41 -4.05
CA ALA A 359 15.49 -3.85 -3.43
C ALA A 359 16.25 -2.64 -2.88
N THR A 360 17.51 -2.78 -2.50
CA THR A 360 18.32 -1.71 -1.86
C THR A 360 18.31 -0.38 -2.64
N PHE A 361 18.53 -0.42 -3.96
CA PHE A 361 18.44 0.72 -4.86
C PHE A 361 17.38 0.47 -5.95
N GLY A 362 16.25 -0.09 -5.54
CA GLY A 362 15.12 -0.40 -6.42
C GLY A 362 14.09 0.72 -6.47
N ALA A 363 12.83 0.31 -6.52
CA ALA A 363 11.67 1.18 -6.76
C ALA A 363 11.33 2.17 -5.62
N ASN A 364 11.83 1.96 -4.40
CA ASN A 364 11.61 2.89 -3.30
C ASN A 364 12.24 4.25 -3.58
N LEU A 365 11.49 5.32 -3.30
CA LEU A 365 11.95 6.70 -3.43
C LEU A 365 11.96 7.38 -2.04
N PRO A 366 13.02 7.18 -1.22
CA PRO A 366 13.13 7.75 0.11
C PRO A 366 13.07 9.28 0.10
N GLY A 367 12.34 9.86 1.05
CA GLY A 367 12.16 11.31 1.17
C GLY A 367 11.03 11.90 0.33
N ALA A 368 10.66 11.29 -0.80
CA ALA A 368 9.65 11.84 -1.72
C ALA A 368 8.19 11.67 -1.23
N SER A 369 7.98 10.84 -0.21
CA SER A 369 6.64 10.51 0.30
C SER A 369 6.20 11.35 1.50
N TRP A 370 7.07 12.20 2.04
CA TRP A 370 6.83 12.86 3.32
C TRP A 370 5.66 13.84 3.32
N GLU A 371 5.40 14.49 2.20
CA GLU A 371 4.26 15.39 2.04
C GLU A 371 2.93 14.64 1.83
N TRP A 372 2.96 13.40 1.36
CA TRP A 372 1.79 12.65 0.93
C TRP A 372 0.65 12.62 1.94
N PRO A 373 0.88 12.34 3.24
CA PRO A 373 -0.21 12.25 4.21
C PRO A 373 -1.07 13.51 4.30
N GLU A 374 -0.44 14.70 4.25
CA GLU A 374 -1.09 16.00 4.40
C GLU A 374 -1.43 16.67 3.06
N ALA A 375 -1.04 16.05 1.94
CA ALA A 375 -1.21 16.61 0.62
C ALA A 375 -2.67 16.55 0.13
N SER A 376 -3.08 17.57 -0.64
CA SER A 376 -4.34 17.52 -1.41
C SER A 376 -4.30 16.42 -2.47
N TYR A 377 -5.46 15.97 -2.96
CA TYR A 377 -5.52 14.95 -4.04
C TYR A 377 -4.71 15.36 -5.27
N ARG A 378 -4.74 16.64 -5.64
CA ARG A 378 -3.90 17.18 -6.73
C ARG A 378 -2.41 17.00 -6.43
N ARG A 379 -1.96 17.36 -5.23
CA ARG A 379 -0.54 17.21 -4.87
C ARG A 379 -0.12 15.74 -4.77
N ARG A 380 -0.99 14.87 -4.27
CA ARG A 380 -0.75 13.41 -4.27
C ARG A 380 -0.60 12.87 -5.69
N ALA A 381 -1.39 13.35 -6.66
CA ALA A 381 -1.24 12.95 -8.05
C ALA A 381 0.13 13.37 -8.64
N GLU A 382 0.64 14.55 -8.27
CA GLU A 382 1.98 15.02 -8.65
C GLU A 382 3.07 14.12 -8.02
N ILE A 383 2.96 13.82 -6.73
CA ILE A 383 3.90 12.91 -6.02
C ILE A 383 3.85 11.50 -6.62
N ALA A 384 2.66 10.97 -6.91
CA ALA A 384 2.48 9.68 -7.58
C ALA A 384 3.16 9.66 -8.94
N LYS A 385 3.03 10.75 -9.72
CA LYS A 385 3.70 10.88 -11.03
C LYS A 385 5.22 10.96 -10.89
N GLU A 386 5.74 11.59 -9.84
CA GLU A 386 7.17 11.60 -9.55
C GLU A 386 7.70 10.18 -9.28
N HIS A 387 6.97 9.38 -8.49
CA HIS A 387 7.31 7.97 -8.24
C HIS A 387 7.25 7.14 -9.52
N GLU A 388 6.25 7.35 -10.37
CA GLU A 388 6.17 6.70 -11.68
C GLU A 388 7.37 7.07 -12.56
N ASN A 389 7.69 8.36 -12.68
CA ASN A 389 8.81 8.84 -13.49
C ASN A 389 10.14 8.29 -12.97
N TYR A 390 10.35 8.29 -11.64
CA TYR A 390 11.53 7.67 -11.05
C TYR A 390 11.63 6.18 -11.41
N HIS A 391 10.55 5.43 -11.25
CA HIS A 391 10.59 3.98 -11.48
C HIS A 391 10.76 3.63 -12.97
N ARG A 392 10.07 4.32 -13.89
CA ARG A 392 10.28 4.17 -15.33
C ARG A 392 11.71 4.48 -15.73
N GLY A 393 12.27 5.56 -15.21
CA GLY A 393 13.65 5.94 -15.50
C GLY A 393 14.66 4.97 -14.89
N LEU A 394 14.41 4.40 -13.70
CA LEU A 394 15.25 3.35 -13.12
C LEU A 394 15.29 2.11 -14.03
N LEU A 395 14.14 1.63 -14.49
CA LEU A 395 14.07 0.48 -15.40
C LEU A 395 14.79 0.77 -16.72
N HIS A 396 14.65 2.00 -17.24
CA HIS A 396 15.37 2.42 -18.44
C HIS A 396 16.90 2.49 -18.21
N PHE A 397 17.33 3.08 -17.09
CA PHE A 397 18.74 3.11 -16.69
C PHE A 397 19.32 1.68 -16.60
N LEU A 398 18.64 0.79 -15.90
CA LEU A 398 19.06 -0.61 -15.78
C LEU A 398 19.11 -1.34 -17.13
N ALA A 399 18.30 -0.94 -18.12
CA ALA A 399 18.27 -1.55 -19.44
C ALA A 399 19.32 -1.01 -20.40
N THR A 400 19.82 0.23 -20.23
CA THR A 400 20.56 0.95 -21.27
C THR A 400 21.92 1.49 -20.85
N ASP A 401 22.11 1.85 -19.57
CA ASP A 401 23.37 2.47 -19.13
C ASP A 401 24.53 1.46 -19.20
N PRO A 402 25.67 1.83 -19.84
CA PRO A 402 26.80 0.93 -20.01
C PRO A 402 27.48 0.52 -18.70
N ARG A 403 27.32 1.27 -17.61
CA ARG A 403 27.85 0.95 -16.28
C ARG A 403 27.10 -0.20 -15.60
N VAL A 404 25.87 -0.47 -16.04
CA VAL A 404 25.06 -1.60 -15.55
C VAL A 404 25.62 -2.91 -16.16
N PRO A 405 25.82 -3.98 -15.37
CA PRO A 405 26.30 -5.26 -15.87
C PRO A 405 25.43 -5.80 -17.02
N ALA A 406 26.07 -6.40 -18.02
CA ALA A 406 25.37 -6.91 -19.22
C ALA A 406 24.21 -7.85 -18.85
N LYS A 407 24.44 -8.74 -17.88
CA LYS A 407 23.41 -9.67 -17.36
C LYS A 407 22.17 -8.96 -16.86
N VAL A 408 22.32 -7.87 -16.09
CA VAL A 408 21.20 -7.06 -15.57
C VAL A 408 20.46 -6.39 -16.73
N ARG A 409 21.21 -5.80 -17.70
CA ARG A 409 20.61 -5.17 -18.88
C ARG A 409 19.80 -6.15 -19.74
N GLU A 410 20.30 -7.36 -19.89
CA GLU A 410 19.62 -8.43 -20.63
C GLU A 410 18.38 -8.92 -19.90
N ASP A 411 18.50 -9.14 -18.59
CA ASP A 411 17.38 -9.63 -17.78
C ASP A 411 16.21 -8.64 -17.80
N ILE A 412 16.45 -7.35 -17.56
CA ILE A 412 15.36 -6.36 -17.50
C ILE A 412 14.68 -6.13 -18.88
N ARG A 413 15.41 -6.23 -19.98
CA ARG A 413 14.85 -6.07 -21.33
C ARG A 413 13.84 -7.15 -21.72
N ARG A 414 13.82 -8.26 -21.00
CA ARG A 414 12.84 -9.34 -21.20
C ARG A 414 11.45 -8.95 -20.72
N PHE A 415 11.33 -7.96 -19.82
CA PHE A 415 10.08 -7.58 -19.19
C PHE A 415 9.42 -6.37 -19.89
N GLY A 416 8.09 -6.33 -19.79
CA GLY A 416 7.25 -5.23 -20.22
C GLY A 416 5.92 -5.25 -19.48
N LEU A 417 5.04 -4.31 -19.81
CA LEU A 417 3.71 -4.22 -19.19
C LEU A 417 2.76 -5.21 -19.88
N PRO A 418 1.95 -5.97 -19.10
CA PRO A 418 0.92 -6.84 -19.66
C PRO A 418 -0.20 -6.01 -20.30
N ARG A 419 -0.80 -6.54 -21.38
CA ARG A 419 -1.90 -5.85 -22.07
C ARG A 419 -3.23 -5.91 -21.35
N ASP A 420 -3.38 -6.83 -20.42
CA ASP A 420 -4.60 -7.11 -19.69
C ASP A 420 -4.61 -6.56 -18.25
N GLU A 421 -3.54 -5.87 -17.83
CA GLU A 421 -3.47 -5.22 -16.54
C GLU A 421 -3.48 -3.70 -16.68
N PHE A 422 -4.22 -3.01 -15.80
CA PHE A 422 -4.28 -1.55 -15.73
C PHE A 422 -4.53 -0.89 -17.09
N THR A 423 -5.47 -1.44 -17.86
CA THR A 423 -5.69 -1.09 -19.28
C THR A 423 -6.11 0.37 -19.48
N ASP A 424 -6.73 0.98 -18.50
CA ASP A 424 -7.15 2.39 -18.49
C ASP A 424 -6.06 3.35 -17.98
N ASN A 425 -4.90 2.82 -17.55
CA ASN A 425 -3.73 3.58 -17.11
C ASN A 425 -2.44 3.18 -17.87
N GLY A 426 -2.57 2.76 -19.12
CA GLY A 426 -1.43 2.42 -19.97
C GLY A 426 -0.58 1.26 -19.47
N GLY A 427 -1.17 0.33 -18.73
CA GLY A 427 -0.51 -0.83 -18.14
C GLY A 427 0.24 -0.52 -16.83
N TRP A 428 0.20 0.73 -16.35
CA TRP A 428 0.85 1.13 -15.09
C TRP A 428 -0.13 1.01 -13.92
N PRO A 429 0.31 0.52 -12.73
CA PRO A 429 -0.56 0.42 -11.56
C PRO A 429 -1.18 1.77 -11.19
N HIS A 430 -2.46 1.78 -10.82
CA HIS A 430 -3.15 2.97 -10.38
C HIS A 430 -2.92 3.31 -8.90
N GLN A 431 -2.45 2.34 -8.10
CA GLN A 431 -2.25 2.51 -6.66
C GLN A 431 -0.77 2.63 -6.31
N LEU A 432 -0.36 3.77 -5.74
CA LEU A 432 0.94 3.91 -5.09
C LEU A 432 0.93 3.13 -3.77
N TYR A 433 2.00 2.40 -3.46
CA TYR A 433 2.11 1.66 -2.20
C TYR A 433 2.36 2.63 -1.03
N VAL A 434 1.28 3.12 -0.46
CA VAL A 434 1.28 3.92 0.77
C VAL A 434 1.51 2.97 1.94
N ARG A 435 2.78 2.84 2.37
CA ARG A 435 3.16 1.91 3.44
C ARG A 435 2.79 2.41 4.82
N GLU A 436 2.78 3.70 4.99
CA GLU A 436 2.47 4.39 6.23
C GLU A 436 2.09 5.83 5.90
N ALA A 437 1.09 6.35 6.60
CA ALA A 437 0.70 7.74 6.55
C ALA A 437 0.34 8.21 7.96
N ARG A 438 -0.82 8.85 8.17
CA ARG A 438 -1.31 9.15 9.52
C ARG A 438 -1.58 7.85 10.28
N ARG A 439 -1.27 7.84 11.55
CA ARG A 439 -1.65 6.78 12.49
C ARG A 439 -2.47 7.41 13.61
N MET A 440 -3.66 6.90 13.85
CA MET A 440 -4.55 7.39 14.92
C MET A 440 -3.84 7.36 16.27
N VAL A 441 -4.19 8.28 17.16
CA VAL A 441 -3.78 8.26 18.56
C VAL A 441 -5.03 8.09 19.41
N SER A 442 -5.34 6.84 19.75
CA SER A 442 -6.47 6.44 20.59
C SER A 442 -6.03 6.15 22.02
N ASP A 443 -6.97 5.71 22.86
CA ASP A 443 -6.70 5.25 24.23
C ASP A 443 -5.88 3.94 24.26
N LEU A 444 -5.96 3.12 23.21
CA LEU A 444 -5.10 1.96 22.99
C LEU A 444 -4.17 2.22 21.81
N VAL A 445 -2.88 2.25 22.04
CA VAL A 445 -1.84 2.26 21.00
C VAL A 445 -1.21 0.87 20.93
N MET A 446 -1.29 0.21 19.76
CA MET A 446 -0.55 -1.02 19.51
C MET A 446 0.95 -0.70 19.43
N THR A 447 1.78 -1.48 20.08
CA THR A 447 3.24 -1.28 20.17
C THR A 447 4.00 -2.55 19.79
N GLU A 448 5.33 -2.47 19.68
CA GLU A 448 6.16 -3.67 19.44
C GLU A 448 5.95 -4.72 20.53
N HIS A 449 5.56 -4.33 21.76
CA HIS A 449 5.30 -5.29 22.82
C HIS A 449 4.13 -6.23 22.50
N HIS A 450 3.12 -5.71 21.77
CA HIS A 450 2.00 -6.53 21.26
C HIS A 450 2.48 -7.41 20.09
N THR A 451 3.19 -6.84 19.11
CA THR A 451 3.61 -7.55 17.90
C THR A 451 4.65 -8.63 18.17
N PHE A 452 5.40 -8.52 19.29
CA PHE A 452 6.35 -9.53 19.76
C PHE A 452 5.77 -10.48 20.83
N GLY A 453 4.45 -10.40 21.11
CA GLY A 453 3.78 -11.28 22.07
C GLY A 453 4.16 -11.04 23.53
N ARG A 454 4.79 -9.89 23.85
CA ARG A 454 5.13 -9.51 25.24
C ARG A 454 3.94 -8.95 26.00
N LEU A 455 2.97 -8.40 25.27
CA LEU A 455 1.74 -7.83 25.79
C LEU A 455 0.55 -8.35 24.97
N ALA A 456 -0.47 -8.87 25.64
CA ALA A 456 -1.70 -9.27 24.99
C ALA A 456 -2.58 -8.05 24.70
N ALA A 457 -3.19 -8.01 23.52
CA ALA A 457 -4.17 -6.98 23.23
C ALA A 457 -5.48 -7.22 24.00
N VAL A 458 -6.04 -6.14 24.53
CA VAL A 458 -7.36 -6.16 25.15
C VAL A 458 -8.42 -6.17 24.05
N HIS A 459 -9.45 -7.01 24.18
CA HIS A 459 -10.55 -7.13 23.24
C HIS A 459 -10.09 -7.36 21.78
N PRO A 460 -9.41 -8.48 21.47
CA PRO A 460 -8.87 -8.74 20.13
C PRO A 460 -9.99 -8.89 19.10
N ILE A 461 -9.83 -8.21 17.96
CA ILE A 461 -10.78 -8.22 16.84
C ILE A 461 -10.21 -8.81 15.55
N ALA A 462 -8.91 -8.99 15.50
CA ALA A 462 -8.18 -9.59 14.38
C ALA A 462 -6.82 -10.08 14.87
N LEU A 463 -6.14 -10.92 14.09
CA LEU A 463 -4.74 -11.28 14.31
C LEU A 463 -3.83 -10.66 13.26
N GLY A 464 -2.67 -10.13 13.71
CA GLY A 464 -1.50 -9.90 12.90
C GLY A 464 -0.52 -11.05 13.04
N SER A 465 0.26 -11.34 11.99
CA SER A 465 1.23 -12.46 12.02
C SER A 465 2.47 -12.20 11.15
N TYR A 466 2.66 -10.98 10.69
CA TYR A 466 3.83 -10.60 9.92
C TYR A 466 4.93 -10.04 10.85
N GLY A 467 6.20 -10.22 10.47
CA GLY A 467 7.31 -9.58 11.19
C GLY A 467 7.29 -8.06 11.01
N THR A 468 8.01 -7.34 11.85
CA THR A 468 8.26 -5.90 11.63
C THR A 468 9.02 -5.73 10.32
N ASP A 469 8.48 -4.95 9.41
CA ASP A 469 9.06 -4.66 8.10
C ASP A 469 8.89 -3.18 7.76
N THR A 470 9.85 -2.36 8.19
CA THR A 470 9.93 -0.96 7.79
C THR A 470 10.78 -0.82 6.54
N HIS A 471 10.49 0.19 5.74
CA HIS A 471 11.29 0.57 4.58
C HIS A 471 12.09 1.83 4.88
N GLU A 472 13.16 2.04 4.10
CA GLU A 472 13.95 3.29 4.17
C GLU A 472 13.04 4.51 4.24
N ILE A 473 13.40 5.47 5.09
CA ILE A 473 12.68 6.73 5.20
C ILE A 473 13.50 7.83 4.53
N ARG A 474 14.81 7.80 4.73
CA ARG A 474 15.75 8.72 4.06
C ARG A 474 17.10 8.06 3.81
N ARG A 475 17.85 8.63 2.88
CA ARG A 475 19.29 8.42 2.70
C ARG A 475 20.00 9.70 3.10
N ILE A 476 20.96 9.63 3.98
CA ILE A 476 21.59 10.79 4.58
C ILE A 476 23.10 10.59 4.65
N VAL A 477 23.85 11.68 4.75
CA VAL A 477 25.30 11.60 4.97
C VAL A 477 25.57 11.30 6.44
N LYS A 478 26.26 10.19 6.70
CA LYS A 478 26.75 9.81 8.02
C LYS A 478 28.16 9.29 7.89
N ASP A 479 29.08 9.83 8.69
CA ASP A 479 30.50 9.45 8.66
C ASP A 479 31.13 9.54 7.24
N GLY A 480 30.70 10.54 6.45
CA GLY A 480 31.21 10.80 5.09
C GLY A 480 30.64 9.89 3.99
N VAL A 481 29.72 8.98 4.30
CA VAL A 481 29.11 8.06 3.33
C VAL A 481 27.60 8.12 3.37
N VAL A 482 26.93 7.55 2.36
CA VAL A 482 25.48 7.41 2.33
C VAL A 482 25.05 6.38 3.36
N ALA A 483 24.28 6.78 4.34
CA ALA A 483 23.61 5.90 5.29
C ALA A 483 22.12 5.80 4.97
N ARG A 484 21.58 4.57 5.02
CA ARG A 484 20.15 4.27 4.88
C ARG A 484 19.51 4.29 6.25
N GLU A 485 18.53 5.14 6.44
CA GLU A 485 17.88 5.34 7.72
C GLU A 485 16.42 4.91 7.69
N GLY A 486 15.96 4.31 8.78
CA GLY A 486 14.57 3.93 9.04
C GLY A 486 14.21 2.50 8.66
N LYS A 487 15.13 1.71 8.08
CA LYS A 487 14.85 0.32 7.75
C LYS A 487 15.13 -0.61 8.92
N THR A 488 14.07 -1.30 9.37
CA THR A 488 14.15 -2.37 10.35
C THR A 488 13.39 -3.58 9.81
N ALA A 489 14.02 -4.73 9.79
CA ALA A 489 13.37 -6.00 9.50
C ALA A 489 13.72 -6.97 10.62
N THR A 490 12.81 -7.17 11.56
CA THR A 490 12.94 -8.26 12.52
C THR A 490 12.43 -9.52 11.83
N GLY A 491 13.32 -10.47 11.65
CA GLY A 491 13.14 -11.62 10.76
C GLY A 491 11.75 -12.25 10.76
N ARG A 492 11.38 -12.78 9.60
CA ARG A 492 10.22 -13.66 9.38
C ARG A 492 10.38 -14.92 10.23
N GLY A 493 9.87 -14.98 11.40
CA GLY A 493 10.07 -16.02 12.40
C GLY A 493 10.06 -15.43 13.80
N GLY A 494 9.70 -14.12 13.85
CA GLY A 494 9.46 -13.40 15.09
C GLY A 494 8.35 -14.02 15.95
N ALA A 495 7.65 -13.19 16.68
CA ALA A 495 6.58 -13.59 17.56
C ALA A 495 5.48 -14.41 16.84
N PRO A 496 4.79 -15.31 17.56
CA PRO A 496 3.58 -15.96 17.05
C PRO A 496 2.55 -14.89 16.68
N PRO A 497 1.50 -15.23 15.91
CA PRO A 497 0.40 -14.33 15.65
C PRO A 497 -0.10 -13.65 16.93
N TYR A 498 -0.37 -12.36 16.85
CA TYR A 498 -0.77 -11.51 17.97
C TYR A 498 -2.13 -10.86 17.72
N GLY A 499 -2.88 -10.59 18.80
CA GLY A 499 -4.17 -9.91 18.73
C GLY A 499 -4.04 -8.42 18.44
N ILE A 500 -4.98 -7.88 17.67
CA ILE A 500 -5.18 -6.44 17.46
C ILE A 500 -6.45 -6.04 18.22
N GLY A 501 -6.31 -5.10 19.17
CA GLY A 501 -7.40 -4.74 20.07
C GLY A 501 -8.42 -3.79 19.46
N TYR A 502 -9.68 -3.92 19.86
CA TYR A 502 -10.78 -3.05 19.40
C TYR A 502 -10.48 -1.56 19.61
N GLY A 503 -9.89 -1.20 20.75
CA GLY A 503 -9.53 0.19 21.05
C GLY A 503 -8.54 0.81 20.04
N ALA A 504 -7.80 0.02 19.28
CA ALA A 504 -6.88 0.54 18.27
C ALA A 504 -7.56 1.08 17.00
N ILE A 505 -8.86 0.81 16.81
CA ILE A 505 -9.66 1.29 15.67
C ILE A 505 -10.74 2.30 16.05
N VAL A 506 -10.89 2.59 17.35
CA VAL A 506 -11.91 3.49 17.88
C VAL A 506 -11.28 4.80 18.32
N PRO A 507 -11.69 5.96 17.80
CA PRO A 507 -11.27 7.27 18.31
C PRO A 507 -11.59 7.45 19.80
N LYS A 508 -10.88 8.35 20.47
CA LYS A 508 -11.24 8.76 21.83
C LYS A 508 -12.69 9.26 21.87
N ALA A 509 -13.41 8.89 22.92
CA ALA A 509 -14.82 9.27 23.08
C ALA A 509 -15.06 10.79 23.06
N ALA A 510 -14.08 11.58 23.47
CA ALA A 510 -14.15 13.03 23.43
C ALA A 510 -14.02 13.60 21.99
N GLU A 511 -13.48 12.86 21.05
CA GLU A 511 -13.16 13.32 19.70
C GLU A 511 -14.25 12.95 18.69
N CYS A 512 -14.60 11.66 18.58
CA CYS A 512 -15.64 11.19 17.66
C CYS A 512 -16.29 9.90 18.16
N GLU A 513 -17.62 9.83 18.14
CA GLU A 513 -18.35 8.69 18.71
C GLU A 513 -18.96 7.74 17.67
N ASN A 514 -18.89 8.07 16.37
CA ASN A 514 -19.46 7.27 15.28
C ASN A 514 -18.52 7.08 14.09
N LEU A 515 -17.20 7.08 14.33
CA LEU A 515 -16.16 6.79 13.34
C LEU A 515 -15.32 5.60 13.79
N LEU A 516 -15.02 4.70 12.86
CA LEU A 516 -13.99 3.65 13.00
C LEU A 516 -12.90 3.83 11.95
N VAL A 517 -11.65 3.47 12.31
CA VAL A 517 -10.48 3.64 11.45
C VAL A 517 -9.82 2.29 11.22
N THR A 518 -9.78 1.82 9.97
CA THR A 518 -9.41 0.42 9.67
C THR A 518 -7.99 0.24 9.13
N CYS A 519 -7.44 1.24 8.44
CA CYS A 519 -6.06 1.19 7.94
C CYS A 519 -5.12 2.08 8.76
N ALA A 520 -5.50 3.33 9.03
CA ALA A 520 -4.71 4.27 9.83
C ALA A 520 -4.86 4.02 11.36
N VAL A 521 -4.77 2.76 11.77
CA VAL A 521 -5.02 2.31 13.14
C VAL A 521 -4.09 2.95 14.16
N SER A 522 -4.51 2.96 15.43
CA SER A 522 -3.69 3.46 16.54
C SER A 522 -2.56 2.48 16.86
N ALA A 523 -1.38 2.79 16.36
CA ALA A 523 -0.17 1.97 16.52
C ALA A 523 1.09 2.84 16.49
N SER A 524 2.16 2.41 17.16
CA SER A 524 3.48 2.97 16.97
C SER A 524 3.99 2.68 15.54
N HIS A 525 4.97 3.45 15.07
CA HIS A 525 5.58 3.22 13.77
C HIS A 525 6.06 1.77 13.58
N THR A 526 6.73 1.22 14.60
CA THR A 526 7.22 -0.16 14.57
C THR A 526 6.09 -1.18 14.52
N ALA A 527 5.08 -1.06 15.37
CA ALA A 527 3.95 -1.98 15.38
C ALA A 527 3.13 -1.89 14.08
N TYR A 528 2.94 -0.67 13.57
CA TYR A 528 2.22 -0.45 12.32
C TYR A 528 2.85 -1.20 11.14
N SER A 529 4.19 -1.28 11.09
CA SER A 529 4.91 -1.97 10.02
C SER A 529 4.66 -3.49 9.97
N SER A 530 4.15 -4.07 11.05
CA SER A 530 3.69 -5.46 11.14
C SER A 530 2.18 -5.59 10.86
N ILE A 531 1.38 -4.58 11.28
CA ILE A 531 -0.09 -4.60 11.16
C ILE A 531 -0.54 -4.32 9.71
N ARG A 532 0.18 -3.51 8.95
CA ARG A 532 -0.19 -2.94 7.64
C ARG A 532 -0.33 -3.93 6.49
N MET A 533 -0.55 -5.20 6.77
CA MET A 533 -0.73 -6.23 5.74
C MET A 533 -2.18 -6.26 5.25
N GLU A 534 -2.38 -6.38 3.93
CA GLU A 534 -3.72 -6.34 3.32
C GLU A 534 -4.71 -7.34 3.93
N PRO A 535 -4.36 -8.62 4.18
CA PRO A 535 -5.27 -9.55 4.84
C PRO A 535 -5.61 -9.15 6.29
N VAL A 536 -4.70 -8.47 6.98
CA VAL A 536 -4.92 -7.95 8.33
C VAL A 536 -5.88 -6.77 8.29
N PHE A 537 -5.70 -5.84 7.35
CA PHE A 537 -6.65 -4.74 7.14
C PHE A 537 -8.06 -5.23 6.81
N MET A 538 -8.18 -6.28 5.98
CA MET A 538 -9.47 -6.92 5.69
C MET A 538 -10.12 -7.48 6.96
N ALA A 539 -9.35 -8.17 7.82
CA ALA A 539 -9.86 -8.75 9.07
C ALA A 539 -10.30 -7.66 10.07
N ILE A 540 -9.50 -6.60 10.22
CA ILE A 540 -9.84 -5.41 11.03
C ILE A 540 -11.13 -4.78 10.51
N ALA A 541 -11.26 -4.60 9.20
CA ALA A 541 -12.39 -3.93 8.56
C ALA A 541 -13.70 -4.71 8.69
N GLN A 542 -13.65 -6.05 8.58
CA GLN A 542 -14.81 -6.88 8.87
C GLN A 542 -15.28 -6.69 10.30
N SER A 543 -14.35 -6.68 11.25
CA SER A 543 -14.65 -6.51 12.66
C SER A 543 -15.18 -5.12 12.98
N ALA A 544 -14.61 -4.09 12.36
CA ALA A 544 -15.09 -2.70 12.47
C ALA A 544 -16.53 -2.56 11.97
N ALA A 545 -16.84 -3.11 10.78
CA ALA A 545 -18.20 -3.07 10.25
C ALA A 545 -19.19 -3.86 11.11
N THR A 546 -18.74 -4.99 11.69
CA THR A 546 -19.57 -5.75 12.64
C THR A 546 -19.91 -4.90 13.88
N ALA A 547 -18.90 -4.22 14.45
CA ALA A 547 -19.09 -3.31 15.58
C ALA A 547 -20.02 -2.14 15.21
N ALA A 548 -19.85 -1.56 14.02
CA ALA A 548 -20.72 -0.50 13.51
C ALA A 548 -22.19 -0.95 13.45
N CYS A 549 -22.46 -2.14 12.92
CA CYS A 549 -23.82 -2.69 12.87
C CYS A 549 -24.42 -2.91 14.27
N LEU A 550 -23.65 -3.45 15.21
CA LEU A 550 -24.10 -3.64 16.59
C LEU A 550 -24.38 -2.30 17.28
N ALA A 551 -23.50 -1.31 17.11
CA ALA A 551 -23.71 0.05 17.66
C ALA A 551 -25.00 0.69 17.12
N ILE A 552 -25.30 0.47 15.83
CA ILE A 552 -26.53 0.94 15.20
C ILE A 552 -27.76 0.24 15.82
N ASP A 553 -27.71 -1.08 16.00
CA ASP A 553 -28.82 -1.87 16.55
C ASP A 553 -29.13 -1.49 18.01
N ASP A 554 -28.07 -1.28 18.80
CA ASP A 554 -28.19 -0.92 20.22
C ASP A 554 -28.34 0.58 20.44
N ASN A 555 -28.19 1.40 19.39
CA ASN A 555 -28.21 2.87 19.45
C ASN A 555 -27.22 3.44 20.48
N VAL A 556 -25.98 2.94 20.49
CA VAL A 556 -24.89 3.36 21.38
C VAL A 556 -23.72 3.95 20.59
N PRO A 557 -22.87 4.78 21.24
CA PRO A 557 -21.58 5.17 20.67
C PRO A 557 -20.68 3.94 20.45
N LEU A 558 -19.75 4.04 19.47
CA LEU A 558 -18.83 2.95 19.15
C LEU A 558 -17.93 2.53 20.31
N GLN A 559 -17.63 3.46 21.24
CA GLN A 559 -16.88 3.19 22.46
C GLN A 559 -17.65 2.34 23.49
N GLN A 560 -18.96 2.17 23.29
CA GLN A 560 -19.84 1.42 24.19
C GLN A 560 -20.37 0.11 23.57
N VAL A 561 -19.80 -0.31 22.46
CA VAL A 561 -20.13 -1.62 21.86
C VAL A 561 -19.80 -2.74 22.82
N ASP A 562 -20.78 -3.61 23.08
CA ASP A 562 -20.59 -4.81 23.91
C ASP A 562 -19.61 -5.76 23.22
N TYR A 563 -18.41 -5.90 23.78
CA TYR A 563 -17.36 -6.73 23.19
C TYR A 563 -17.72 -8.21 23.18
N ASP A 564 -18.44 -8.74 24.16
CA ASP A 564 -18.80 -10.16 24.19
C ASP A 564 -19.76 -10.50 23.04
N ARG A 565 -20.72 -9.61 22.76
CA ARG A 565 -21.58 -9.71 21.57
C ARG A 565 -20.77 -9.58 20.28
N LEU A 566 -19.86 -8.61 20.21
CA LEU A 566 -18.98 -8.43 19.06
C LEU A 566 -18.15 -9.71 18.83
N ARG A 567 -17.46 -10.19 19.86
CA ARG A 567 -16.66 -11.41 19.80
C ARG A 567 -17.47 -12.62 19.34
N LYS A 568 -18.64 -12.84 19.92
CA LYS A 568 -19.55 -13.91 19.54
C LYS A 568 -19.93 -13.85 18.06
N ARG A 569 -20.23 -12.66 17.55
CA ARG A 569 -20.57 -12.47 16.14
C ARG A 569 -19.36 -12.70 15.24
N LEU A 570 -18.20 -12.19 15.57
CA LEU A 570 -16.96 -12.38 14.80
C LEU A 570 -16.60 -13.86 14.68
N LEU A 571 -16.70 -14.62 15.77
CA LEU A 571 -16.46 -16.08 15.75
C LEU A 571 -17.50 -16.81 14.88
N ALA A 572 -18.78 -16.41 14.94
CA ALA A 572 -19.82 -16.97 14.07
C ALA A 572 -19.53 -16.67 12.58
N ASP A 573 -18.96 -15.52 12.27
CA ASP A 573 -18.51 -15.12 10.92
C ASP A 573 -17.11 -15.69 10.57
N ARG A 574 -16.58 -16.62 11.39
CA ARG A 574 -15.32 -17.34 11.19
C ARG A 574 -14.07 -16.46 11.20
N GLN A 575 -14.11 -15.35 11.93
CA GLN A 575 -12.88 -14.59 12.24
C GLN A 575 -12.00 -15.39 13.20
N VAL A 576 -10.68 -15.19 13.09
CA VAL A 576 -9.69 -15.74 14.01
C VAL A 576 -9.27 -14.62 14.96
N LEU A 577 -9.57 -14.79 16.24
CA LEU A 577 -9.35 -13.75 17.26
C LEU A 577 -8.26 -14.13 18.28
N GLU A 578 -7.94 -15.40 18.38
CA GLU A 578 -7.00 -15.95 19.36
C GLU A 578 -6.03 -16.89 18.67
N TRP A 579 -4.80 -16.88 19.13
CA TRP A 579 -3.79 -17.81 18.69
C TRP A 579 -3.50 -18.83 19.80
N THR A 580 -3.71 -20.10 19.50
CA THR A 580 -3.37 -21.19 20.41
C THR A 580 -2.11 -21.88 19.90
N ALA A 581 -1.03 -21.82 20.66
CA ALA A 581 0.20 -22.52 20.32
C ALA A 581 -0.09 -24.02 20.22
N GLY A 582 0.02 -24.59 19.02
CA GLY A 582 -0.28 -26.02 18.77
C GLY A 582 -1.38 -26.28 17.73
N GLN A 583 -2.05 -25.26 17.22
CA GLN A 583 -2.94 -25.38 16.05
C GLN A 583 -2.21 -25.41 14.74
#